data_2560728247ca76e3589f2572613ee3fe
#
_entry.id   2560728247ca76e3589f2572613ee3fe
#
_cell.length_a   1.000
_cell.length_b   1.000
_cell.length_c   1.000
_cell.angle_alpha   90.00
_cell.angle_beta   90.00
_cell.angle_gamma   90.00
#
_symmetry.space_group_name_H-M   'P 1'
#
loop_
_entity.id
_entity.type
_entity.pdbx_description
1 polymer ?
#
loop_
_entity_poly.entity_id
_entity_poly.type
_entity_poly.pdbx_seq_one_letter_code
_entity_poly.pdbx_strand_id
1 'polypeptide(L)'
;MLEGLRKPTELIVIVVALLSYGCPIQAIVHAFGLDERTVAAWRDRAGMHCQKVHQHIIEQGQLDLMHVQADEIRVKGHKMIAWMGLAMMVSTRLWLAGTVRISRDRDLANRLLSQVRRCALCLRPLLILTDGWNAYPNSIRRAFRQKVKLTSGAGR
;
A
#
# COMPACT_ATOMS: atom_id res chain seq x y z
N MET A 1 -10.77 -17.29 -3.85
CA MET A 1 -11.71 -16.20 -4.16
C MET A 1 -12.97 -16.69 -4.87
N LEU A 2 -12.88 -17.55 -5.86
CA LEU A 2 -13.98 -17.93 -6.76
C LEU A 2 -14.79 -19.16 -6.31
N GLU A 3 -14.38 -19.84 -5.26
CA GLU A 3 -15.04 -21.05 -4.75
C GLU A 3 -16.49 -20.80 -4.34
N GLY A 4 -17.42 -21.67 -4.75
CA GLY A 4 -18.85 -21.59 -4.45
C GLY A 4 -19.63 -20.55 -5.26
N LEU A 5 -19.02 -19.87 -6.24
CA LEU A 5 -19.73 -18.95 -7.13
C LEU A 5 -20.35 -19.71 -8.31
N ARG A 6 -21.61 -19.38 -8.63
CA ARG A 6 -22.40 -20.08 -9.66
C ARG A 6 -22.31 -19.42 -11.06
N LYS A 7 -21.80 -18.19 -11.15
CA LYS A 7 -21.66 -17.46 -12.42
C LYS A 7 -20.34 -17.81 -13.10
N PRO A 8 -20.22 -17.65 -14.43
CA PRO A 8 -18.99 -17.89 -15.15
C PRO A 8 -17.81 -17.07 -14.58
N THR A 9 -16.64 -17.70 -14.48
CA THR A 9 -15.43 -17.06 -13.93
C THR A 9 -15.04 -15.81 -14.70
N GLU A 10 -15.16 -15.84 -16.02
CA GLU A 10 -14.83 -14.72 -16.91
C GLU A 10 -15.68 -13.48 -16.59
N LEU A 11 -16.98 -13.67 -16.37
CA LEU A 11 -17.88 -12.59 -15.98
C LEU A 11 -17.48 -11.98 -14.63
N ILE A 12 -17.14 -12.83 -13.66
CA ILE A 12 -16.71 -12.37 -12.33
C ILE A 12 -15.43 -11.56 -12.43
N VAL A 13 -14.46 -12.03 -13.23
CA VAL A 13 -13.18 -11.32 -13.45
C VAL A 13 -13.43 -9.96 -14.09
N ILE A 14 -14.27 -9.89 -15.13
CA ILE A 14 -14.61 -8.62 -15.80
C ILE A 14 -15.25 -7.64 -14.81
N VAL A 15 -16.23 -8.10 -14.03
CA VAL A 15 -16.92 -7.27 -13.04
C VAL A 15 -15.95 -6.76 -11.96
N VAL A 16 -15.08 -7.61 -11.43
CA VAL A 16 -14.06 -7.21 -10.44
C VAL A 16 -13.07 -6.22 -11.03
N ALA A 17 -12.66 -6.40 -12.28
CA ALA A 17 -11.80 -5.45 -12.99
C ALA A 17 -12.49 -4.08 -13.13
N LEU A 18 -13.74 -4.04 -13.60
CA LEU A 18 -14.51 -2.79 -13.71
C LEU A 18 -14.63 -2.07 -12.36
N LEU A 19 -14.90 -2.81 -11.28
CA LEU A 19 -14.97 -2.26 -9.93
C LEU A 19 -13.62 -1.68 -9.48
N SER A 20 -12.51 -2.32 -9.84
CA SER A 20 -11.16 -1.83 -9.50
C SER A 20 -10.82 -0.52 -10.23
N TYR A 21 -11.42 -0.27 -11.38
CA TYR A 21 -11.34 1.01 -12.11
C TYR A 21 -12.38 2.05 -11.67
N GLY A 22 -13.13 1.75 -10.60
CA GLY A 22 -14.12 2.71 -10.04
C GLY A 22 -15.45 2.74 -10.78
N CYS A 23 -15.77 1.74 -11.62
CA CYS A 23 -17.08 1.68 -12.27
C CYS A 23 -18.18 1.52 -11.20
N PRO A 24 -19.23 2.36 -11.23
CA PRO A 24 -20.32 2.27 -10.27
C PRO A 24 -21.04 0.92 -10.33
N ILE A 25 -21.41 0.37 -9.17
CA ILE A 25 -22.15 -0.91 -9.07
C ILE A 25 -23.40 -0.87 -9.92
N GLN A 26 -24.16 0.23 -9.91
CA GLN A 26 -25.40 0.38 -10.68
C GLN A 26 -25.16 0.27 -12.19
N ALA A 27 -24.06 0.81 -12.71
CA ALA A 27 -23.72 0.67 -14.12
C ALA A 27 -23.42 -0.79 -14.49
N ILE A 28 -22.73 -1.54 -13.62
CA ILE A 28 -22.44 -2.96 -13.81
C ILE A 28 -23.71 -3.80 -13.76
N VAL A 29 -24.57 -3.55 -12.78
CA VAL A 29 -25.90 -4.20 -12.63
C VAL A 29 -26.70 -4.02 -13.92
N HIS A 30 -26.79 -2.81 -14.41
CA HIS A 30 -27.57 -2.51 -15.63
C HIS A 30 -26.96 -3.14 -16.89
N ALA A 31 -25.63 -3.05 -17.05
CA ALA A 31 -24.95 -3.55 -18.24
C ALA A 31 -24.94 -5.08 -18.35
N PHE A 32 -24.86 -5.79 -17.25
CA PHE A 32 -24.73 -7.26 -17.23
C PHE A 32 -25.98 -8.00 -16.74
N GLY A 33 -27.06 -7.29 -16.41
CA GLY A 33 -28.29 -7.90 -15.87
C GLY A 33 -28.05 -8.67 -14.56
N LEU A 34 -27.16 -8.14 -13.72
CA LEU A 34 -26.81 -8.75 -12.44
C LEU A 34 -27.64 -8.14 -11.29
N ASP A 35 -27.79 -8.90 -10.22
CA ASP A 35 -28.34 -8.37 -8.97
C ASP A 35 -27.28 -7.54 -8.22
N GLU A 36 -27.69 -6.42 -7.63
CA GLU A 36 -26.81 -5.49 -6.94
C GLU A 36 -26.07 -6.16 -5.76
N ARG A 37 -26.77 -6.99 -4.99
CA ARG A 37 -26.19 -7.73 -3.87
C ARG A 37 -25.10 -8.70 -4.34
N THR A 38 -25.30 -9.29 -5.53
CA THR A 38 -24.31 -10.18 -6.15
C THR A 38 -23.03 -9.42 -6.49
N VAL A 39 -23.15 -8.26 -7.14
CA VAL A 39 -21.99 -7.41 -7.49
C VAL A 39 -21.28 -6.89 -6.24
N ALA A 40 -22.03 -6.44 -5.24
CA ALA A 40 -21.47 -6.03 -3.95
C ALA A 40 -20.73 -7.17 -3.23
N ALA A 41 -21.31 -8.36 -3.20
CA ALA A 41 -20.68 -9.55 -2.60
C ALA A 41 -19.37 -9.94 -3.32
N TRP A 42 -19.32 -9.81 -4.65
CA TRP A 42 -18.08 -10.06 -5.41
C TRP A 42 -17.01 -9.03 -5.12
N ARG A 43 -17.40 -7.73 -5.03
CA ARG A 43 -16.49 -6.64 -4.60
C ARG A 43 -15.86 -6.94 -3.24
N ASP A 44 -16.70 -7.26 -2.25
CA ASP A 44 -16.25 -7.46 -0.89
C ASP A 44 -15.38 -8.73 -0.77
N ARG A 45 -15.73 -9.79 -1.47
CA ARG A 45 -14.94 -11.03 -1.53
C ARG A 45 -13.60 -10.82 -2.23
N ALA A 46 -13.57 -10.05 -3.33
CA ALA A 46 -12.34 -9.68 -4.02
C ALA A 46 -11.45 -8.81 -3.11
N GLY A 47 -12.03 -7.81 -2.43
CA GLY A 47 -11.32 -6.96 -1.49
C GLY A 47 -10.69 -7.74 -0.35
N MET A 48 -11.42 -8.65 0.28
CA MET A 48 -10.89 -9.52 1.34
C MET A 48 -9.77 -10.43 0.82
N HIS A 49 -9.88 -10.95 -0.39
CA HIS A 49 -8.82 -11.76 -1.00
C HIS A 49 -7.55 -10.94 -1.25
N CYS A 50 -7.69 -9.76 -1.86
CA CYS A 50 -6.59 -8.84 -2.09
C CYS A 50 -5.91 -8.44 -0.77
N GLN A 51 -6.68 -8.20 0.28
CA GLN A 51 -6.15 -7.88 1.61
C GLN A 51 -5.28 -9.03 2.16
N LYS A 52 -5.75 -10.29 2.06
CA LYS A 52 -4.98 -11.46 2.51
C LYS A 52 -3.68 -11.62 1.72
N VAL A 53 -3.74 -11.48 0.39
CA VAL A 53 -2.54 -11.56 -0.48
C VAL A 53 -1.56 -10.45 -0.12
N HIS A 54 -2.04 -9.22 0.02
CA HIS A 54 -1.23 -8.07 0.40
C HIS A 54 -0.54 -8.29 1.75
N GLN A 55 -1.30 -8.68 2.77
CA GLN A 55 -0.75 -8.94 4.11
C GLN A 55 0.34 -10.02 4.05
N HIS A 56 0.09 -11.13 3.34
CA HIS A 56 1.07 -12.20 3.19
C HIS A 56 2.37 -11.71 2.56
N ILE A 57 2.29 -10.97 1.44
CA ILE A 57 3.46 -10.43 0.74
C ILE A 57 4.23 -9.44 1.62
N ILE A 58 3.53 -8.55 2.34
CA ILE A 58 4.15 -7.54 3.19
C ILE A 58 4.74 -8.15 4.47
N GLU A 59 4.08 -9.13 5.06
CA GLU A 59 4.54 -9.80 6.30
C GLU A 59 5.80 -10.64 6.09
N GLN A 60 6.01 -11.18 4.90
CA GLN A 60 7.25 -11.89 4.56
C GLN A 60 8.50 -10.99 4.67
N GLY A 61 8.34 -9.67 4.54
CA GLY A 61 9.40 -8.70 4.77
C GLY A 61 10.65 -8.86 3.89
N GLN A 62 10.49 -9.40 2.68
CA GLN A 62 11.61 -9.78 1.79
C GLN A 62 11.43 -9.23 0.37
N LEU A 63 10.96 -7.99 0.26
CA LEU A 63 10.75 -7.35 -1.03
C LEU A 63 11.99 -6.56 -1.48
N ASP A 64 12.50 -6.87 -2.66
CA ASP A 64 13.50 -6.02 -3.34
C ASP A 64 12.79 -4.81 -3.96
N LEU A 65 12.71 -3.74 -3.20
CA LEU A 65 11.86 -2.59 -3.53
C LEU A 65 12.45 -1.70 -4.63
N MET A 66 13.74 -1.64 -4.81
CA MET A 66 14.47 -0.77 -5.75
C MET A 66 14.04 0.71 -5.71
N HIS A 67 12.80 0.99 -6.11
CA HIS A 67 12.22 2.33 -6.13
C HIS A 67 10.89 2.35 -5.35
N VAL A 68 10.79 3.26 -4.40
CA VAL A 68 9.59 3.50 -3.60
C VAL A 68 9.16 4.94 -3.76
N GLN A 69 7.89 5.17 -4.01
CA GLN A 69 7.28 6.49 -3.94
C GLN A 69 6.49 6.61 -2.64
N ALA A 70 6.71 7.72 -1.91
CA ALA A 70 5.96 8.05 -0.71
C ALA A 70 5.38 9.45 -0.83
N ASP A 71 4.11 9.58 -0.42
CA ASP A 71 3.36 10.82 -0.51
C ASP A 71 2.30 10.86 0.58
N GLU A 72 1.70 12.01 0.85
CA GLU A 72 0.59 12.14 1.78
C GLU A 72 -0.58 12.92 1.19
N ILE A 73 -1.76 12.45 1.52
CA ILE A 73 -3.03 12.99 1.07
C ILE A 73 -3.80 13.58 2.25
N ARG A 74 -4.30 14.79 2.07
CA ARG A 74 -5.24 15.41 3.02
C ARG A 74 -6.65 14.89 2.78
N VAL A 75 -7.19 14.17 3.74
CA VAL A 75 -8.55 13.61 3.70
C VAL A 75 -9.47 14.46 4.56
N LYS A 76 -10.54 14.97 3.96
CA LYS A 76 -11.60 15.69 4.67
C LYS A 76 -12.73 14.72 4.99
N GLY A 77 -12.96 14.46 6.27
CA GLY A 77 -14.17 13.79 6.76
C GLY A 77 -15.25 14.80 7.13
N HIS A 78 -16.41 14.32 7.55
CA HIS A 78 -17.57 15.16 7.86
C HIS A 78 -17.30 16.19 8.99
N LYS A 79 -16.47 15.84 9.97
CA LYS A 79 -16.15 16.71 11.12
C LYS A 79 -14.66 16.79 11.45
N MET A 80 -13.80 16.19 10.63
CA MET A 80 -12.36 16.15 10.91
C MET A 80 -11.53 16.16 9.64
N ILE A 81 -10.31 16.66 9.76
CA ILE A 81 -9.27 16.55 8.74
C ILE A 81 -8.31 15.48 9.20
N ALA A 82 -7.98 14.56 8.33
CA ALA A 82 -6.92 13.58 8.55
C ALA A 82 -5.88 13.67 7.43
N TRP A 83 -4.67 13.22 7.72
CA TRP A 83 -3.59 13.04 6.76
C TRP A 83 -3.31 11.55 6.61
N MET A 84 -3.28 11.10 5.39
CA MET A 84 -2.97 9.71 5.04
C MET A 84 -1.65 9.67 4.28
N GLY A 85 -0.62 9.13 4.92
CA GLY A 85 0.65 8.83 4.27
C GLY A 85 0.55 7.48 3.55
N LEU A 86 1.03 7.44 2.32
CA LEU A 86 1.01 6.27 1.43
C LEU A 86 2.41 6.00 0.91
N ALA A 87 2.76 4.72 0.78
CA ALA A 87 4.00 4.32 0.11
C ALA A 87 3.74 3.13 -0.81
N MET A 88 4.29 3.20 -2.03
CA MET A 88 4.15 2.13 -3.02
C MET A 88 5.48 1.81 -3.69
N MET A 89 5.62 0.57 -4.11
CA MET A 89 6.69 0.14 -5.02
C MET A 89 6.39 0.64 -6.43
N VAL A 90 7.32 1.38 -7.03
CA VAL A 90 7.08 2.06 -8.33
C VAL A 90 6.87 1.06 -9.46
N SER A 91 7.68 0.00 -9.52
CA SER A 91 7.68 -0.97 -10.63
C SER A 91 6.40 -1.79 -10.72
N THR A 92 5.80 -2.16 -9.59
CA THR A 92 4.63 -3.06 -9.53
C THR A 92 3.35 -2.37 -9.10
N ARG A 93 3.45 -1.12 -8.62
CA ARG A 93 2.39 -0.37 -7.94
C ARG A 93 1.86 -1.07 -6.68
N LEU A 94 2.63 -1.99 -6.12
CA LEU A 94 2.29 -2.64 -4.87
C LEU A 94 2.28 -1.61 -3.73
N TRP A 95 1.17 -1.53 -3.03
CA TRP A 95 1.04 -0.70 -1.85
C TRP A 95 1.82 -1.30 -0.68
N LEU A 96 2.86 -0.64 -0.22
CA LEU A 96 3.75 -1.13 0.81
C LEU A 96 3.31 -0.75 2.22
N ALA A 97 2.82 0.47 2.36
CA ALA A 97 2.48 1.02 3.66
C ALA A 97 1.40 2.11 3.55
N GLY A 98 0.61 2.23 4.61
CA GLY A 98 -0.34 3.32 4.79
C GLY A 98 -0.49 3.67 6.25
N THR A 99 -0.59 4.95 6.57
CA THR A 99 -0.81 5.42 7.93
C THR A 99 -1.70 6.64 7.92
N VAL A 100 -2.61 6.72 8.88
CA VAL A 100 -3.55 7.85 9.01
C VAL A 100 -3.31 8.57 10.32
N ARG A 101 -3.28 9.89 10.28
CA ARG A 101 -3.13 10.77 11.46
C ARG A 101 -3.97 12.03 11.30
N ILE A 102 -4.29 12.66 12.41
CA ILE A 102 -5.00 13.95 12.44
C ILE A 102 -4.07 15.13 12.09
N SER A 103 -2.74 14.94 12.15
CA SER A 103 -1.74 15.97 11.86
C SER A 103 -0.74 15.51 10.81
N ARG A 104 -0.29 16.44 9.95
CA ARG A 104 0.85 16.27 9.04
C ARG A 104 2.13 16.58 9.81
N ASP A 105 2.60 15.62 10.58
CA ASP A 105 3.76 15.77 11.45
C ASP A 105 4.85 14.74 11.12
N ARG A 106 6.02 14.94 11.73
CA ARG A 106 7.16 14.03 11.56
C ARG A 106 6.83 12.58 11.94
N ASP A 107 5.87 12.36 12.83
CA ASP A 107 5.48 11.02 13.25
C ASP A 107 4.71 10.28 12.15
N LEU A 108 3.93 11.00 11.32
CA LEU A 108 3.32 10.45 10.10
C LEU A 108 4.39 9.84 9.19
N ALA A 109 5.43 10.61 8.83
CA ALA A 109 6.52 10.14 7.97
C ALA A 109 7.34 9.01 8.62
N ASN A 110 7.62 9.10 9.92
CA ASN A 110 8.35 8.05 10.65
C ASN A 110 7.61 6.72 10.65
N ARG A 111 6.31 6.72 10.91
CA ARG A 111 5.48 5.51 10.89
C ARG A 111 5.40 4.90 9.51
N LEU A 112 5.16 5.73 8.48
CA LEU A 112 5.11 5.31 7.10
C LEU A 112 6.41 4.60 6.68
N LEU A 113 7.54 5.26 6.86
CA LEU A 113 8.84 4.72 6.45
C LEU A 113 9.32 3.55 7.30
N SER A 114 8.92 3.47 8.56
CA SER A 114 9.16 2.28 9.39
C SER A 114 8.39 1.05 8.89
N GLN A 115 7.19 1.23 8.33
CA GLN A 115 6.45 0.15 7.68
C GLN A 115 7.14 -0.29 6.38
N VAL A 116 7.54 0.66 5.53
CA VAL A 116 8.33 0.37 4.31
C VAL A 116 9.61 -0.39 4.65
N ARG A 117 10.33 0.02 5.70
CA ARG A 117 11.55 -0.67 6.14
C ARG A 117 11.32 -2.12 6.55
N ARG A 118 10.18 -2.43 7.15
CA ARG A 118 9.86 -3.81 7.60
C ARG A 118 9.66 -4.78 6.43
N CYS A 119 9.11 -4.32 5.31
CA CYS A 119 8.91 -5.18 4.13
C CYS A 119 10.10 -5.16 3.16
N ALA A 120 11.09 -4.28 3.36
CA ALA A 120 12.23 -4.14 2.47
C ALA A 120 13.34 -5.18 2.75
N LEU A 121 13.74 -5.88 1.71
CA LEU A 121 14.97 -6.68 1.68
C LEU A 121 16.15 -5.75 1.34
N CYS A 122 16.82 -5.19 2.36
CA CYS A 122 17.84 -4.17 2.16
C CYS A 122 19.20 -4.73 1.67
N LEU A 123 19.19 -5.52 0.61
CA LEU A 123 20.41 -6.02 -0.05
C LEU A 123 20.96 -5.05 -1.10
N ARG A 124 20.16 -4.09 -1.55
CA ARG A 124 20.52 -3.13 -2.61
C ARG A 124 20.19 -1.71 -2.19
N PRO A 125 20.83 -0.70 -2.83
CA PRO A 125 20.42 0.70 -2.66
C PRO A 125 18.95 0.87 -3.01
N LEU A 126 18.21 1.56 -2.13
CA LEU A 126 16.81 1.88 -2.30
C LEU A 126 16.66 3.37 -2.62
N LEU A 127 16.01 3.69 -3.74
CA LEU A 127 15.62 5.06 -4.07
C LEU A 127 14.21 5.33 -3.53
N ILE A 128 14.09 6.36 -2.70
CA ILE A 128 12.80 6.81 -2.16
C ILE A 128 12.48 8.19 -2.75
N LEU A 129 11.40 8.26 -3.52
CA LEU A 129 10.87 9.45 -4.17
C LEU A 129 9.79 10.07 -3.28
N THR A 130 9.91 11.37 -3.00
CA THR A 130 8.95 12.13 -2.17
C THR A 130 8.70 13.52 -2.76
N ASP A 131 7.64 14.20 -2.30
CA ASP A 131 7.26 15.56 -2.71
C ASP A 131 8.17 16.68 -2.18
N GLY A 132 9.26 16.37 -1.48
CA GLY A 132 10.14 17.36 -0.87
C GLY A 132 9.70 17.87 0.51
N TRP A 133 8.67 17.31 1.12
CA TRP A 133 8.33 17.63 2.51
C TRP A 133 9.52 17.35 3.45
N ASN A 134 9.90 18.36 4.21
CA ASN A 134 11.13 18.37 5.04
C ASN A 134 11.16 17.28 6.15
N ALA A 135 10.07 16.61 6.44
CA ALA A 135 10.03 15.48 7.36
C ALA A 135 10.67 14.21 6.76
N TYR A 136 10.59 14.00 5.44
CA TYR A 136 11.06 12.79 4.79
C TYR A 136 12.56 12.52 4.92
N PRO A 137 13.47 13.48 4.68
CA PRO A 137 14.92 13.19 4.75
C PRO A 137 15.35 12.61 6.09
N ASN A 138 14.86 13.17 7.18
CA ASN A 138 15.19 12.69 8.52
C ASN A 138 14.53 11.35 8.85
N SER A 139 13.30 11.14 8.40
CA SER A 139 12.57 9.88 8.60
C SER A 139 13.17 8.73 7.79
N ILE A 140 13.63 9.00 6.55
CA ILE A 140 14.37 8.04 5.72
C ILE A 140 15.66 7.61 6.42
N ARG A 141 16.48 8.59 6.85
CA ARG A 141 17.71 8.30 7.59
C ARG A 141 17.45 7.48 8.84
N ARG A 142 16.39 7.80 9.59
CA ARG A 142 16.03 7.07 10.80
C ARG A 142 15.62 5.62 10.50
N ALA A 143 14.86 5.37 9.45
CA ALA A 143 14.34 4.05 9.09
C ALA A 143 15.42 3.14 8.49
N PHE A 144 16.32 3.69 7.65
CA PHE A 144 17.23 2.90 6.81
C PHE A 144 18.71 2.96 7.21
N ARG A 145 19.09 3.78 8.21
CA ARG A 145 20.48 3.77 8.70
C ARG A 145 20.83 2.47 9.40
N GLN A 146 22.02 1.97 9.15
CA GLN A 146 22.63 0.91 9.92
C GLN A 146 23.76 1.49 10.79
N LYS A 147 23.86 1.03 12.05
CA LYS A 147 25.03 1.33 12.87
C LYS A 147 26.14 0.37 12.46
N VAL A 148 27.16 0.86 11.79
CA VAL A 148 28.38 0.11 11.53
C VAL A 148 29.25 0.23 12.79
N LYS A 149 29.50 -0.87 13.48
CA LYS A 149 30.57 -0.91 14.49
C LYS A 149 31.89 -0.90 13.73
N LEU A 150 32.62 0.22 13.76
CA LEU A 150 34.01 0.23 13.38
C LEU A 150 34.74 -0.70 14.37
N THR A 151 35.17 -1.87 13.92
CA THR A 151 36.19 -2.61 14.62
C THR A 151 37.44 -1.75 14.62
N SER A 152 37.78 -1.17 15.77
CA SER A 152 39.06 -0.51 15.94
C SER A 152 40.14 -1.56 15.66
N GLY A 153 40.71 -1.51 14.45
CA GLY A 153 41.94 -2.21 14.19
C GLY A 153 42.96 -1.68 15.21
N ALA A 154 43.47 -2.56 16.01
CA ALA A 154 44.62 -2.25 16.88
C ALA A 154 45.75 -1.77 15.95
N GLY A 155 45.89 -0.45 15.82
CA GLY A 155 47.10 0.12 15.26
C GLY A 155 48.26 -0.19 16.19
N ARG A 156 49.23 -0.90 15.68
CA ARG A 156 50.60 -0.89 16.22
C ARG A 156 51.29 0.38 15.71
#